data_15feca07d483132516fb340caeb1d36b
#
_entry.id   15feca07d483132516fb340caeb1d36b
#
_cell.length_a   1.000
_cell.length_b   1.000
_cell.length_c   1.000
_cell.angle_alpha   90.00
_cell.angle_beta   90.00
_cell.angle_gamma   90.00
#
_symmetry.space_group_name_H-M   'P 1'
#
loop_
_entity.id
_entity.type
_entity.pdbx_description
1 polymer ?
#
loop_
_entity_poly.entity_id
_entity_poly.type
_entity_poly.pdbx_seq_one_letter_code
_entity_poly.pdbx_strand_id
1 'polypeptide(L)'
;MGANNASATGAGYIATYDPSSGTVTKLTAKGFDSPRGLSPLGMDVVPSTRNPDELTIYVINSRPPLVDLDTSLPPGIREAKRDEVASARAKEEGPDPSIEVFRYLLGGDSIQHVATWTDEKIVISPNDVVGLPDGKGAWFTNPLPYRVGIVRPHFSNYH
;
A
#
# COMPACT_ATOMS: atom_id res chain seq x y z
N MET A 1 8.15 -28.05 5.00
CA MET A 1 8.28 -27.65 3.59
C MET A 1 7.64 -26.29 3.48
N GLY A 2 8.47 -25.23 3.43
CA GLY A 2 8.01 -23.86 3.37
C GLY A 2 7.49 -23.54 1.98
N ALA A 3 6.27 -23.04 1.89
CA ALA A 3 5.74 -22.48 0.68
C ALA A 3 6.55 -21.20 0.36
N ASN A 4 7.40 -21.27 -0.65
CA ASN A 4 7.95 -20.09 -1.30
C ASN A 4 6.79 -19.35 -1.97
N ASN A 5 6.25 -18.33 -1.30
CA ASN A 5 5.49 -17.32 -1.97
C ASN A 5 6.44 -16.60 -2.93
N ALA A 6 6.42 -17.03 -4.19
CA ALA A 6 7.01 -16.27 -5.27
C ALA A 6 6.29 -14.92 -5.31
N SER A 7 6.93 -13.91 -4.75
CA SER A 7 6.53 -12.52 -4.84
C SER A 7 6.27 -12.19 -6.30
N ALA A 8 5.06 -11.74 -6.61
CA ALA A 8 4.75 -11.17 -7.91
C ALA A 8 5.86 -10.17 -8.28
N THR A 9 6.50 -10.40 -9.43
CA THR A 9 7.54 -9.54 -9.98
C THR A 9 6.95 -8.14 -10.14
N GLY A 10 7.33 -7.21 -9.24
CA GLY A 10 6.90 -5.80 -9.29
C GLY A 10 6.12 -5.28 -8.07
N ALA A 11 5.83 -6.09 -7.06
CA ALA A 11 5.23 -5.58 -5.82
C ALA A 11 6.24 -4.70 -5.06
N GLY A 12 5.78 -3.51 -4.61
CA GLY A 12 6.55 -2.65 -3.72
C GLY A 12 6.83 -3.32 -2.38
N TYR A 13 7.79 -2.80 -1.66
CA TYR A 13 8.18 -3.32 -0.34
C TYR A 13 8.64 -2.18 0.58
N ILE A 14 8.72 -2.48 1.85
CA ILE A 14 9.33 -1.63 2.86
C ILE A 14 10.67 -2.27 3.27
N ALA A 15 11.69 -1.46 3.47
CA ALA A 15 12.99 -1.90 3.93
C ALA A 15 13.54 -0.96 5.01
N THR A 16 14.42 -1.47 5.84
CA THR A 16 15.25 -0.70 6.77
C THR A 16 16.66 -0.56 6.23
N TYR A 17 17.32 0.54 6.57
CA TYR A 17 18.74 0.76 6.32
C TYR A 17 19.45 1.02 7.66
N ASP A 18 20.49 0.25 7.93
CA ASP A 18 21.36 0.46 9.07
C ASP A 18 22.64 1.17 8.59
N PRO A 19 22.85 2.44 8.96
CA PRO A 19 24.01 3.20 8.52
C PRO A 19 25.33 2.70 9.15
N SER A 20 25.28 2.01 10.30
CA SER A 20 26.49 1.51 10.99
C SER A 20 27.10 0.32 10.27
N SER A 21 26.29 -0.56 9.73
CA SER A 21 26.71 -1.74 8.97
C SER A 21 26.61 -1.58 7.46
N GLY A 22 25.90 -0.52 6.97
CA GLY A 22 25.55 -0.35 5.58
C GLY A 22 24.52 -1.36 5.06
N THR A 23 23.84 -2.06 5.96
CA THR A 23 22.93 -3.15 5.59
C THR A 23 21.53 -2.65 5.26
N VAL A 24 20.96 -3.15 4.16
CA VAL A 24 19.55 -2.98 3.80
C VAL A 24 18.82 -4.28 4.07
N THR A 25 17.76 -4.22 4.89
CA THR A 25 16.90 -5.37 5.18
C THR A 25 15.50 -5.14 4.60
N LYS A 26 15.11 -5.95 3.61
CA LYS A 26 13.73 -5.98 3.10
C LYS A 26 12.84 -6.65 4.14
N LEU A 27 11.79 -5.95 4.58
CA LEU A 27 10.89 -6.44 5.61
C LEU A 27 9.81 -7.35 5.04
N THR A 28 9.56 -8.46 5.70
CA THR A 28 8.44 -9.35 5.38
C THR A 28 7.16 -8.82 6.02
N ALA A 29 6.14 -8.52 5.22
CA ALA A 29 4.84 -8.05 5.72
C ALA A 29 3.97 -9.25 6.16
N LYS A 30 4.00 -9.56 7.46
CA LYS A 30 3.20 -10.64 8.06
C LYS A 30 1.74 -10.18 8.25
N GLY A 31 0.80 -11.04 7.90
CA GLY A 31 -0.64 -10.74 8.03
C GLY A 31 -1.18 -9.75 6.99
N PHE A 32 -0.34 -9.29 6.06
CA PHE A 32 -0.78 -8.50 4.92
C PHE A 32 -1.13 -9.45 3.75
N ASP A 33 -2.40 -9.84 3.70
CA ASP A 33 -2.92 -10.72 2.66
C ASP A 33 -3.76 -9.91 1.66
N SER A 34 -3.07 -9.20 0.78
CA SER A 34 -3.70 -8.41 -0.28
C SER A 34 -3.35 -8.98 -1.64
N PRO A 35 -4.33 -9.49 -2.41
CA PRO A 35 -4.09 -9.99 -3.76
C PRO A 35 -3.61 -8.90 -4.73
N ARG A 36 -3.75 -7.63 -4.33
CA ARG A 36 -3.30 -6.46 -5.10
C ARG A 36 -1.89 -5.99 -4.71
N GLY A 37 -1.28 -6.64 -3.72
CA GLY A 37 0.06 -6.32 -3.24
C GLY A 37 0.19 -4.96 -2.54
N LEU A 38 1.43 -4.55 -2.34
CA LEU A 38 1.82 -3.26 -1.79
C LEU A 38 2.43 -2.41 -2.91
N SER A 39 1.90 -1.19 -3.07
CA SER A 39 2.44 -0.16 -3.98
C SER A 39 2.64 1.13 -3.17
N PRO A 40 3.72 1.21 -2.35
CA PRO A 40 3.90 2.27 -1.39
C PRO A 40 4.24 3.59 -2.08
N LEU A 41 3.60 4.67 -1.61
CA LEU A 41 3.95 6.06 -1.91
C LEU A 41 4.53 6.74 -0.66
N GLY A 42 3.83 7.72 -0.07
CA GLY A 42 4.22 8.34 1.18
C GLY A 42 4.14 7.38 2.36
N MET A 43 5.04 7.53 3.31
CA MET A 43 5.03 6.79 4.57
C MET A 43 5.54 7.62 5.73
N ASP A 44 5.07 7.31 6.93
CA ASP A 44 5.59 7.86 8.17
C ASP A 44 5.80 6.77 9.23
N VAL A 45 6.73 7.01 10.14
CA VAL A 45 7.12 6.08 11.18
C VAL A 45 7.04 6.77 12.54
N VAL A 46 6.15 6.27 13.39
CA VAL A 46 5.88 6.85 14.71
C VAL A 46 6.35 5.88 15.80
N PRO A 47 7.23 6.31 16.72
CA PRO A 47 7.59 5.51 17.88
C PRO A 47 6.38 5.21 18.77
N SER A 48 6.32 3.99 19.31
CA SER A 48 5.30 3.64 20.28
C SER A 48 5.54 4.37 21.62
N THR A 49 4.49 4.94 22.17
CA THR A 49 4.55 5.56 23.52
C THR A 49 4.62 4.54 24.66
N ARG A 50 4.38 3.25 24.37
CA ARG A 50 4.33 2.17 25.38
C ARG A 50 5.55 1.28 25.34
N ASN A 51 6.14 1.09 24.16
CA ASN A 51 7.30 0.24 23.94
C ASN A 51 8.31 0.98 23.06
N PRO A 52 9.47 1.39 23.57
CA PRO A 52 10.46 2.15 22.81
C PRO A 52 11.06 1.38 21.64
N ASP A 53 10.98 0.05 21.67
CA ASP A 53 11.47 -0.82 20.59
C ASP A 53 10.42 -1.07 19.50
N GLU A 54 9.21 -0.54 19.66
CA GLU A 54 8.12 -0.72 18.70
C GLU A 54 7.84 0.58 17.95
N LEU A 55 7.68 0.45 16.64
CA LEU A 55 7.29 1.53 15.74
C LEU A 55 5.96 1.21 15.08
N THR A 56 5.13 2.23 14.88
CA THR A 56 3.95 2.18 13.99
C THR A 56 4.33 2.79 12.66
N ILE A 57 4.09 2.08 11.56
CA ILE A 57 4.37 2.53 10.21
C ILE A 57 3.05 2.75 9.49
N TYR A 58 2.83 3.95 9.00
CA TYR A 58 1.71 4.32 8.15
C TYR A 58 2.20 4.41 6.71
N VAL A 59 1.51 3.76 5.78
CA VAL A 59 1.91 3.70 4.37
C VAL A 59 0.73 3.96 3.48
N ILE A 60 0.85 4.93 2.58
CA ILE A 60 -0.07 5.09 1.46
C ILE A 60 0.19 3.96 0.47
N ASN A 61 -0.80 3.12 0.26
CA ASN A 61 -0.76 2.03 -0.71
C ASN A 61 -1.60 2.39 -1.94
N SER A 62 -0.92 2.76 -3.03
CA SER A 62 -1.54 3.11 -4.32
C SER A 62 -1.80 1.86 -5.16
N ARG A 63 -2.61 0.96 -4.63
CA ARG A 63 -2.89 -0.34 -5.24
C ARG A 63 -3.76 -0.22 -6.50
N PRO A 64 -3.66 -1.18 -7.44
CA PRO A 64 -4.54 -1.21 -8.60
C PRO A 64 -6.00 -1.43 -8.18
N PRO A 65 -6.99 -1.00 -9.00
CA PRO A 65 -8.41 -1.26 -8.77
C PRO A 65 -8.69 -2.75 -8.61
N LEU A 66 -9.72 -3.07 -7.81
CA LEU A 66 -10.19 -4.45 -7.69
C LEU A 66 -10.81 -4.90 -9.02
N VAL A 67 -10.45 -6.10 -9.47
CA VAL A 67 -10.98 -6.70 -10.68
C VAL A 67 -11.60 -8.04 -10.34
N ASP A 68 -12.90 -8.15 -10.54
CA ASP A 68 -13.60 -9.43 -10.49
C ASP A 68 -13.36 -10.17 -11.79
N LEU A 69 -12.75 -11.33 -11.70
CA LEU A 69 -12.53 -12.21 -12.83
C LEU A 69 -13.43 -13.44 -12.76
N ASP A 70 -13.75 -13.94 -13.94
CA ASP A 70 -14.45 -15.20 -14.09
C ASP A 70 -13.72 -16.34 -13.35
N THR A 71 -14.38 -16.90 -12.35
CA THR A 71 -13.85 -17.98 -11.52
C THR A 71 -13.70 -19.30 -12.28
N SER A 72 -14.27 -19.42 -13.47
CA SER A 72 -14.13 -20.60 -14.34
C SER A 72 -12.74 -20.72 -14.99
N LEU A 73 -11.98 -19.63 -15.02
CA LEU A 73 -10.63 -19.64 -15.58
C LEU A 73 -9.65 -20.41 -14.67
N PRO A 74 -8.69 -21.15 -15.24
CA PRO A 74 -7.60 -21.78 -14.49
C PRO A 74 -6.81 -20.75 -13.67
N PRO A 75 -6.31 -21.11 -12.47
CA PRO A 75 -5.67 -20.16 -11.55
C PRO A 75 -4.55 -19.31 -12.18
N GLY A 76 -3.59 -19.89 -12.88
CA GLY A 76 -2.49 -19.15 -13.49
C GLY A 76 -2.93 -18.19 -14.61
N ILE A 77 -3.94 -18.57 -15.41
CA ILE A 77 -4.52 -17.70 -16.44
C ILE A 77 -5.33 -16.59 -15.79
N ARG A 78 -6.02 -16.90 -14.70
CA ARG A 78 -6.80 -15.91 -13.93
C ARG A 78 -5.91 -14.84 -13.33
N GLU A 79 -4.77 -15.21 -12.77
CA GLU A 79 -3.81 -14.25 -12.20
C GLU A 79 -3.23 -13.32 -13.26
N ALA A 80 -2.71 -13.85 -14.36
CA ALA A 80 -2.17 -13.07 -15.46
C ALA A 80 -3.22 -12.11 -16.05
N LYS A 81 -4.43 -12.60 -16.28
CA LYS A 81 -5.53 -11.76 -16.81
C LYS A 81 -6.00 -10.71 -15.82
N ARG A 82 -5.98 -11.01 -14.50
CA ARG A 82 -6.28 -10.02 -13.47
C ARG A 82 -5.29 -8.88 -13.49
N ASP A 83 -4.00 -9.14 -13.59
CA ASP A 83 -2.96 -8.12 -13.59
C ASP A 83 -3.05 -7.24 -14.83
N GLU A 84 -3.35 -7.82 -15.99
CA GLU A 84 -3.58 -7.09 -17.24
C GLU A 84 -4.79 -6.16 -17.12
N VAL A 85 -5.94 -6.66 -16.70
CA VAL A 85 -7.18 -5.88 -16.58
C VAL A 85 -7.06 -4.84 -15.47
N ALA A 86 -6.45 -5.18 -14.32
CA ALA A 86 -6.23 -4.24 -13.24
C ALA A 86 -5.29 -3.10 -13.67
N SER A 87 -4.26 -3.40 -14.46
CA SER A 87 -3.36 -2.39 -15.02
C SER A 87 -4.07 -1.48 -16.02
N ALA A 88 -4.94 -2.02 -16.87
CA ALA A 88 -5.74 -1.23 -17.81
C ALA A 88 -6.72 -0.30 -17.07
N ARG A 89 -7.45 -0.84 -16.09
CA ARG A 89 -8.36 -0.04 -15.25
C ARG A 89 -7.63 1.04 -14.44
N ALA A 90 -6.47 0.73 -13.90
CA ALA A 90 -5.66 1.71 -13.17
C ALA A 90 -5.22 2.89 -14.05
N LYS A 91 -5.00 2.65 -15.36
CA LYS A 91 -4.72 3.72 -16.31
C LYS A 91 -5.95 4.60 -16.57
N GLU A 92 -7.12 4.02 -16.65
CA GLU A 92 -8.36 4.75 -16.94
C GLU A 92 -8.95 5.43 -15.71
N GLU A 93 -9.12 4.68 -14.63
CA GLU A 93 -9.84 5.09 -13.41
C GLU A 93 -8.90 5.63 -12.32
N GLY A 94 -7.61 5.41 -12.45
CA GLY A 94 -6.62 5.63 -11.40
C GLY A 94 -6.56 4.49 -10.39
N PRO A 95 -5.66 4.59 -9.39
CA PRO A 95 -5.52 3.58 -8.35
C PRO A 95 -6.73 3.56 -7.40
N ASP A 96 -6.88 2.46 -6.69
CA ASP A 96 -7.80 2.32 -5.54
C ASP A 96 -6.96 2.34 -4.25
N PRO A 97 -6.69 3.53 -3.69
CA PRO A 97 -5.73 3.68 -2.61
C PRO A 97 -6.26 3.20 -1.26
N SER A 98 -5.32 2.88 -0.39
CA SER A 98 -5.56 2.64 1.03
C SER A 98 -4.43 3.22 1.86
N ILE A 99 -4.66 3.32 3.17
CA ILE A 99 -3.60 3.57 4.14
C ILE A 99 -3.42 2.28 4.93
N GLU A 100 -2.24 1.69 4.81
CA GLU A 100 -1.87 0.47 5.53
C GLU A 100 -1.14 0.85 6.81
N VAL A 101 -1.45 0.15 7.89
CA VAL A 101 -0.82 0.34 9.19
C VAL A 101 -0.07 -0.94 9.57
N PHE A 102 1.20 -0.80 9.88
CA PHE A 102 2.05 -1.89 10.32
C PHE A 102 2.68 -1.58 11.67
N ARG A 103 3.06 -2.62 12.42
CA ARG A 103 3.98 -2.56 13.55
C ARG A 103 5.32 -3.15 13.16
N TYR A 104 6.37 -2.54 13.64
CA TYR A 104 7.75 -2.99 13.48
C TYR A 104 8.45 -3.03 14.83
N LEU A 105 9.15 -4.11 15.12
CA LEU A 105 10.07 -4.19 16.25
C LEU A 105 11.48 -3.89 15.74
N LEU A 106 12.16 -2.94 16.39
CA LEU A 106 13.50 -2.52 16.00
C LEU A 106 14.47 -3.71 15.91
N GLY A 107 15.22 -3.76 14.82
CA GLY A 107 16.16 -4.85 14.54
C GLY A 107 15.52 -6.12 13.95
N GLY A 108 14.20 -6.14 13.75
CA GLY A 108 13.50 -7.26 13.12
C GLY A 108 13.63 -7.29 11.60
N ASP A 109 13.25 -8.40 10.99
CA ASP A 109 13.20 -8.65 9.55
C ASP A 109 11.77 -8.61 8.98
N SER A 110 10.81 -8.29 9.80
CA SER A 110 9.39 -8.33 9.44
C SER A 110 8.58 -7.22 10.09
N ILE A 111 7.49 -6.84 9.42
CA ILE A 111 6.45 -5.94 9.92
C ILE A 111 5.15 -6.71 10.05
N GLN A 112 4.37 -6.41 11.09
CA GLN A 112 3.06 -7.00 11.31
C GLN A 112 1.98 -6.06 10.82
N HIS A 113 1.15 -6.50 9.88
CA HIS A 113 -0.01 -5.74 9.44
C HIS A 113 -1.04 -5.62 10.57
N VAL A 114 -1.55 -4.42 10.78
CA VAL A 114 -2.49 -4.08 11.88
C VAL A 114 -3.85 -3.68 11.31
N ALA A 115 -3.86 -2.83 10.29
CA ALA A 115 -5.10 -2.30 9.73
C ALA A 115 -4.91 -1.80 8.30
N THR A 116 -6.00 -1.82 7.54
CA THR A 116 -6.18 -1.13 6.27
C THR A 116 -7.29 -0.10 6.41
N TRP A 117 -7.01 1.15 6.06
CA TRP A 117 -8.02 2.21 6.02
C TRP A 117 -8.36 2.55 4.58
N THR A 118 -9.63 2.44 4.26
CA THR A 118 -10.20 2.81 2.96
C THR A 118 -11.46 3.61 3.16
N ASP A 119 -11.67 4.60 2.31
CA ASP A 119 -12.95 5.32 2.21
C ASP A 119 -13.03 5.95 0.83
N GLU A 120 -14.04 5.63 0.06
CA GLU A 120 -14.18 6.08 -1.32
C GLU A 120 -14.36 7.59 -1.47
N LYS A 121 -14.78 8.28 -0.41
CA LYS A 121 -15.01 9.73 -0.40
C LYS A 121 -13.88 10.51 0.23
N ILE A 122 -13.08 9.87 1.09
CA ILE A 122 -12.06 10.54 1.89
C ILE A 122 -10.66 10.11 1.46
N VAL A 123 -10.41 8.81 1.21
CA VAL A 123 -9.13 8.29 0.74
C VAL A 123 -9.15 8.19 -0.78
N ILE A 124 -9.09 9.34 -1.47
CA ILE A 124 -9.34 9.44 -2.91
C ILE A 124 -8.04 9.38 -3.72
N SER A 125 -7.09 10.24 -3.38
CA SER A 125 -5.80 10.35 -4.05
C SER A 125 -4.68 10.66 -3.05
N PRO A 126 -4.57 9.88 -1.96
CA PRO A 126 -3.61 10.19 -0.91
C PRO A 126 -2.18 10.14 -1.47
N ASN A 127 -1.35 11.12 -1.06
CA ASN A 127 0.03 11.24 -1.52
C ASN A 127 1.03 11.13 -0.38
N ASP A 128 0.69 11.71 0.77
CA ASP A 128 1.54 11.70 1.95
C ASP A 128 0.72 11.47 3.21
N VAL A 129 1.37 10.92 4.25
CA VAL A 129 0.74 10.58 5.53
C VAL A 129 1.68 10.94 6.67
N VAL A 130 1.12 11.46 7.77
CA VAL A 130 1.84 11.76 9.01
C VAL A 130 1.06 11.15 10.18
N GLY A 131 1.67 10.21 10.87
CA GLY A 131 1.06 9.54 12.02
C GLY A 131 0.91 10.47 13.22
N LEU A 132 -0.15 10.27 14.00
CA LEU A 132 -0.29 10.96 15.29
C LEU A 132 0.71 10.38 16.30
N PRO A 133 1.26 11.22 17.20
CA PRO A 133 2.26 10.78 18.17
C PRO A 133 1.79 9.67 19.13
N ASP A 134 0.47 9.53 19.31
CA ASP A 134 -0.12 8.47 20.14
C ASP A 134 -0.34 7.14 19.38
N GLY A 135 0.00 7.11 18.08
CA GLY A 135 -0.13 5.94 17.22
C GLY A 135 -1.59 5.53 16.90
N LYS A 136 -2.59 6.38 17.21
CA LYS A 136 -4.02 6.04 17.06
C LYS A 136 -4.65 6.59 15.79
N GLY A 137 -3.91 7.34 15.00
CA GLY A 137 -4.43 7.94 13.79
C GLY A 137 -3.32 8.56 12.97
N ALA A 138 -3.70 9.16 11.86
CA ALA A 138 -2.79 9.88 10.98
C ALA A 138 -3.50 11.02 10.24
N TRP A 139 -2.73 12.03 9.89
CA TRP A 139 -3.11 13.01 8.88
C TRP A 139 -2.64 12.53 7.52
N PHE A 140 -3.39 12.78 6.48
CA PHE A 140 -2.95 12.53 5.11
C PHE A 140 -3.47 13.61 4.16
N THR A 141 -2.82 13.74 3.02
CA THR A 141 -3.17 14.72 2.00
C THR A 141 -3.81 14.03 0.81
N ASN A 142 -4.87 14.64 0.26
CA ASN A 142 -5.41 14.34 -1.07
C ASN A 142 -5.14 15.56 -1.96
N PRO A 143 -4.08 15.58 -2.76
CA PRO A 143 -3.78 16.72 -3.63
C PRO A 143 -4.84 16.96 -4.71
N LEU A 144 -5.65 15.93 -5.01
CA LEU A 144 -6.70 16.01 -6.01
C LEU A 144 -8.02 15.46 -5.46
N PRO A 145 -9.16 16.05 -5.84
CA PRO A 145 -10.49 15.59 -5.40
C PRO A 145 -11.01 14.38 -6.19
N TYR A 146 -10.18 13.75 -7.00
CA TYR A 146 -10.51 12.59 -7.83
C TYR A 146 -9.29 11.68 -7.98
N ARG A 147 -9.53 10.42 -8.34
CA ARG A 147 -8.48 9.46 -8.67
C ARG A 147 -7.81 9.84 -9.98
N VAL A 148 -6.48 9.74 -10.05
CA VAL A 148 -5.72 10.13 -11.24
C VAL A 148 -5.59 8.95 -12.18
N GLY A 149 -6.41 8.94 -13.24
CA GLY A 149 -6.25 8.07 -14.40
C GLY A 149 -5.77 8.83 -15.63
N ILE A 150 -5.52 8.14 -16.74
CA ILE A 150 -5.12 8.74 -18.03
C ILE A 150 -6.28 9.53 -18.64
N VAL A 151 -7.51 9.10 -18.43
CA VAL A 151 -8.69 9.85 -18.83
C VAL A 151 -8.86 11.02 -17.88
N ARG A 152 -8.21 12.12 -18.18
CA ARG A 152 -8.44 13.39 -17.48
C ARG A 152 -9.88 13.79 -17.73
N PRO A 153 -10.72 14.04 -16.71
CA PRO A 153 -11.96 14.74 -16.95
C PRO A 153 -11.64 16.05 -17.65
N HIS A 154 -12.31 16.33 -18.74
CA HIS A 154 -12.21 17.62 -19.42
C HIS A 154 -12.62 18.69 -18.39
N PHE A 155 -11.67 19.46 -17.91
CA PHE A 155 -11.96 20.69 -17.17
C PHE A 155 -12.54 21.72 -18.14
N SER A 156 -13.79 21.54 -18.53
CA SER A 156 -14.59 22.62 -19.08
C SER A 156 -15.40 23.18 -17.93
N ASN A 157 -15.05 24.41 -17.55
CA ASN A 157 -15.83 25.33 -16.72
C ASN A 157 -15.76 25.14 -15.21
N TYR A 158 -14.68 25.66 -14.60
CA TYR A 158 -14.79 26.41 -13.36
C TYR A 158 -14.54 27.88 -13.69
N HIS A 159 -15.63 28.63 -13.86
CA HIS A 159 -15.69 30.09 -13.75
C HIS A 159 -16.14 30.45 -12.34
#